data_c0b3c158146601eb1d803816c21087a3
#
_entry.id   c0b3c158146601eb1d803816c21087a3
#
_cell.length_a   1.000
_cell.length_b   1.000
_cell.length_c   1.000
_cell.angle_alpha   90.00
_cell.angle_beta   90.00
_cell.angle_gamma   90.00
#
_symmetry.space_group_name_H-M   'P 1'
#
loop_
_entity.id
_entity.type
_entity.pdbx_description
1 polymer ?
#
loop_
_entity_poly.entity_id
_entity_poly.type
_entity_poly.pdbx_seq_one_letter_code
_entity_poly.pdbx_strand_id
1 'polypeptide(L)'
;DLKGLLRKVNASGKKTLVLLCGSAGDGKSHLLSYLKNLDEEHLIDDYFVYNDATESSAPSKTAIETLNEFLSDYRDENLASLGQNVILAINLGVLSNFIDSKYADHFCTLRKYIENSDILTSRVNNNEYDCESNFQHISFSDYNLYSLSAEGIHADYIEKLLEKVFIADEENLFYKTYSKECLNCSLAKKCPVKLNYDYMKDKKRQRFVAELLVKTIIQDKMILTT
;
A
#
# COMPACT_ATOMS: atom_id res chain seq x y z
N ASP A 1 -4.39 -2.17 -10.89
CA ASP A 1 -5.53 -1.32 -10.53
C ASP A 1 -5.15 0.16 -10.42
N LEU A 2 -4.17 0.58 -9.59
CA LEU A 2 -3.77 2.00 -9.49
C LEU A 2 -3.37 2.59 -10.85
N LYS A 3 -2.52 1.92 -11.63
CA LYS A 3 -2.16 2.40 -12.98
C LYS A 3 -3.39 2.55 -13.88
N GLY A 4 -4.33 1.61 -13.83
CA GLY A 4 -5.59 1.69 -14.57
C GLY A 4 -6.45 2.89 -14.18
N LEU A 5 -6.53 3.18 -12.86
CA LEU A 5 -7.20 4.37 -12.34
C LEU A 5 -6.50 5.65 -12.81
N LEU A 6 -5.18 5.74 -12.67
CA LEU A 6 -4.40 6.92 -13.07
C LEU A 6 -4.53 7.22 -14.58
N ARG A 7 -4.53 6.19 -15.44
CA ARG A 7 -4.77 6.37 -16.88
C ARG A 7 -6.15 6.99 -17.15
N LYS A 8 -7.19 6.55 -16.43
CA LYS A 8 -8.55 7.11 -16.58
C LYS A 8 -8.62 8.56 -16.07
N VAL A 9 -7.99 8.86 -14.92
CA VAL A 9 -7.91 10.24 -14.40
C VAL A 9 -7.19 11.14 -15.39
N ASN A 10 -6.02 10.73 -15.89
CA ASN A 10 -5.24 11.51 -16.85
C ASN A 10 -6.00 11.75 -18.17
N ALA A 11 -6.74 10.74 -18.65
CA ALA A 11 -7.55 10.85 -19.85
C ALA A 11 -8.78 11.76 -19.68
N SER A 12 -9.31 11.91 -18.47
CA SER A 12 -10.49 12.73 -18.19
C SER A 12 -10.21 14.23 -18.26
N GLY A 13 -8.95 14.65 -18.04
CA GLY A 13 -8.57 16.04 -17.89
C GLY A 13 -9.09 16.73 -16.62
N LYS A 14 -9.89 16.03 -15.81
CA LYS A 14 -10.46 16.54 -14.56
C LYS A 14 -9.43 16.48 -13.45
N LYS A 15 -9.26 17.58 -12.73
CA LYS A 15 -8.36 17.60 -11.57
C LYS A 15 -8.93 16.80 -10.42
N THR A 16 -8.13 15.90 -9.87
CA THR A 16 -8.58 14.82 -9.00
C THR A 16 -7.64 14.62 -7.82
N LEU A 17 -8.23 14.39 -6.65
CA LEU A 17 -7.53 13.86 -5.48
C LEU A 17 -7.67 12.34 -5.48
N VAL A 18 -6.56 11.64 -5.59
CA VAL A 18 -6.49 10.18 -5.48
C VAL A 18 -6.04 9.79 -4.08
N LEU A 19 -6.92 9.16 -3.32
CA LEU A 19 -6.64 8.64 -1.99
C LEU A 19 -6.03 7.24 -2.10
N LEU A 20 -4.81 7.08 -1.62
CA LEU A 20 -4.16 5.80 -1.49
C LEU A 20 -4.23 5.33 -0.04
N CYS A 21 -5.30 4.59 0.28
CA CYS A 21 -5.66 4.21 1.63
C CYS A 21 -5.02 2.89 2.05
N GLY A 22 -4.68 2.75 3.33
CA GLY A 22 -4.17 1.48 3.88
C GLY A 22 -3.44 1.67 5.20
N SER A 23 -3.06 0.58 5.83
CA SER A 23 -2.33 0.56 7.10
C SER A 23 -0.84 0.87 6.93
N ALA A 24 -0.14 1.11 8.03
CA ALA A 24 1.31 1.20 8.03
C ALA A 24 1.91 -0.15 7.55
N GLY A 25 2.93 -0.10 6.70
CA GLY A 25 3.56 -1.30 6.15
C GLY A 25 2.89 -1.92 4.91
N ASP A 26 1.77 -1.40 4.42
CA ASP A 26 1.08 -1.92 3.22
C ASP A 26 1.82 -1.67 1.90
N GLY A 27 2.95 -0.97 1.94
CA GLY A 27 3.76 -0.70 0.74
C GLY A 27 3.34 0.53 -0.06
N LYS A 28 2.45 1.40 0.45
CA LYS A 28 2.00 2.62 -0.23
C LYS A 28 3.16 3.50 -0.71
N SER A 29 4.09 3.82 0.20
CA SER A 29 5.26 4.65 -0.09
C SER A 29 6.19 4.00 -1.12
N HIS A 30 6.34 2.67 -1.05
CA HIS A 30 7.13 1.92 -2.02
C HIS A 30 6.50 1.98 -3.42
N LEU A 31 5.18 1.80 -3.52
CA LEU A 31 4.45 1.90 -4.78
C LEU A 31 4.55 3.30 -5.38
N LEU A 32 4.42 4.35 -4.58
CA LEU A 32 4.58 5.74 -5.04
C LEU A 32 6.01 6.03 -5.51
N SER A 33 7.01 5.53 -4.79
CA SER A 33 8.42 5.63 -5.20
C SER A 33 8.68 4.91 -6.53
N TYR A 34 8.10 3.73 -6.71
CA TYR A 34 8.16 3.01 -7.99
C TYR A 34 7.54 3.82 -9.13
N LEU A 35 6.32 4.33 -8.95
CA LEU A 35 5.64 5.12 -9.96
C LEU A 35 6.38 6.41 -10.32
N LYS A 36 7.06 7.02 -9.35
CA LYS A 36 7.81 8.26 -9.56
C LYS A 36 9.15 8.04 -10.28
N ASN A 37 9.83 6.93 -9.99
CA ASN A 37 11.23 6.77 -10.41
C ASN A 37 11.45 5.69 -11.47
N LEU A 38 10.55 4.71 -11.59
CA LEU A 38 10.75 3.51 -12.40
C LEU A 38 9.60 3.21 -13.36
N ASP A 39 8.53 4.01 -13.32
CA ASP A 39 7.38 3.81 -14.20
C ASP A 39 7.64 4.44 -15.58
N GLU A 40 7.74 3.60 -16.62
CA GLU A 40 7.96 4.03 -17.99
C GLU A 40 6.79 4.84 -18.57
N GLU A 41 5.61 4.75 -17.97
CA GLU A 41 4.41 5.46 -18.42
C GLU A 41 4.31 6.88 -17.87
N HIS A 42 5.16 7.27 -16.91
CA HIS A 42 5.18 8.60 -16.29
C HIS A 42 3.81 9.09 -15.81
N LEU A 43 3.01 8.16 -15.24
CA LEU A 43 1.59 8.38 -14.93
C LEU A 43 1.34 9.45 -13.87
N ILE A 44 2.33 9.76 -13.02
CA ILE A 44 2.19 10.68 -11.89
C ILE A 44 3.10 11.90 -11.94
N ASP A 45 3.76 12.18 -13.07
CA ASP A 45 4.70 13.30 -13.20
C ASP A 45 4.03 14.66 -12.91
N ASP A 46 2.76 14.81 -13.30
CA ASP A 46 1.96 16.02 -13.09
C ASP A 46 1.17 16.00 -11.76
N TYR A 47 1.44 15.03 -10.88
CA TYR A 47 0.75 14.94 -9.60
C TYR A 47 1.61 15.51 -8.48
N PHE A 48 0.95 16.25 -7.57
CA PHE A 48 1.54 16.48 -6.27
C PHE A 48 1.32 15.26 -5.37
N VAL A 49 2.41 14.65 -4.91
CA VAL A 49 2.36 13.41 -4.13
C VAL A 49 2.66 13.71 -2.67
N TYR A 50 1.69 13.46 -1.79
CA TYR A 50 1.87 13.51 -0.35
C TYR A 50 1.94 12.08 0.21
N ASN A 51 3.14 11.68 0.61
CA ASN A 51 3.46 10.27 0.84
C ASN A 51 3.11 9.77 2.25
N ASP A 52 3.00 10.65 3.23
CA ASP A 52 2.68 10.25 4.61
C ASP A 52 1.84 11.30 5.32
N ALA A 53 0.52 11.08 5.34
CA ALA A 53 -0.44 11.93 6.03
C ALA A 53 -0.47 11.72 7.57
N THR A 54 0.37 10.84 8.11
CA THR A 54 0.47 10.61 9.56
C THR A 54 1.44 11.56 10.23
N GLU A 55 2.37 12.14 9.47
CA GLU A 55 3.36 13.08 9.98
C GLU A 55 2.82 14.52 10.01
N SER A 56 3.16 15.24 11.06
CA SER A 56 2.91 16.67 11.12
C SER A 56 4.01 17.43 10.38
N SER A 57 3.63 18.46 9.62
CA SER A 57 4.59 19.33 8.90
C SER A 57 5.49 20.17 9.83
N ALA A 58 5.12 20.29 11.10
CA ALA A 58 5.87 21.02 12.11
C ALA A 58 5.59 20.45 13.52
N PRO A 59 6.56 20.55 14.46
CA PRO A 59 6.38 20.06 15.84
C PRO A 59 5.21 20.66 16.61
N SER A 60 4.72 21.82 16.17
CA SER A 60 3.59 22.53 16.77
C SER A 60 2.23 22.23 16.16
N LYS A 61 2.18 21.42 15.08
CA LYS A 61 0.94 21.09 14.36
C LYS A 61 0.58 19.61 14.52
N THR A 62 -0.71 19.36 14.53
CA THR A 62 -1.23 17.98 14.45
C THR A 62 -1.27 17.48 13.00
N ALA A 63 -1.32 16.17 12.78
CA ALA A 63 -1.52 15.59 11.44
C ALA A 63 -2.81 16.10 10.78
N ILE A 64 -3.88 16.32 11.56
CA ILE A 64 -5.16 16.84 11.08
C ILE A 64 -5.05 18.30 10.61
N GLU A 65 -4.30 19.14 11.32
CA GLU A 65 -4.03 20.51 10.90
C GLU A 65 -3.21 20.58 9.63
N THR A 66 -2.20 19.72 9.52
CA THR A 66 -1.38 19.59 8.31
C THR A 66 -2.22 19.14 7.11
N LEU A 67 -3.11 18.17 7.30
CA LEU A 67 -4.04 17.72 6.26
C LEU A 67 -5.02 18.82 5.83
N ASN A 68 -5.56 19.59 6.77
CA ASN A 68 -6.46 20.69 6.43
C ASN A 68 -5.77 21.78 5.59
N GLU A 69 -4.50 22.08 5.87
CA GLU A 69 -3.71 23.01 5.04
C GLU A 69 -3.39 22.41 3.68
N PHE A 70 -2.94 21.16 3.66
CA PHE A 70 -2.60 20.44 2.43
C PHE A 70 -3.79 20.29 1.48
N LEU A 71 -4.97 19.97 2.01
CA LEU A 71 -6.18 19.79 1.23
C LEU A 71 -6.97 21.10 1.01
N SER A 72 -6.41 22.27 1.29
CA SER A 72 -7.11 23.57 1.17
C SER A 72 -7.74 23.79 -0.19
N ASP A 73 -7.08 23.35 -1.28
CA ASP A 73 -7.60 23.48 -2.65
C ASP A 73 -8.77 22.53 -2.92
N TYR A 74 -8.90 21.46 -2.14
CA TYR A 74 -9.98 20.48 -2.24
C TYR A 74 -11.15 20.73 -1.29
N ARG A 75 -11.24 21.92 -0.70
CA ARG A 75 -12.43 22.38 0.02
C ARG A 75 -13.60 22.55 -0.95
N ASP A 76 -14.81 22.39 -0.44
CA ASP A 76 -16.03 22.44 -1.24
C ASP A 76 -16.14 23.73 -2.09
N GLU A 77 -15.73 24.87 -1.53
CA GLU A 77 -15.71 26.15 -2.23
C GLU A 77 -14.71 26.22 -3.42
N ASN A 78 -13.68 25.37 -3.43
CA ASN A 78 -12.59 25.40 -4.41
C ASN A 78 -12.68 24.30 -5.48
N LEU A 79 -13.58 23.33 -5.32
CA LEU A 79 -13.66 22.13 -6.21
C LEU A 79 -13.90 22.48 -7.69
N ALA A 80 -14.52 23.61 -7.99
CA ALA A 80 -14.75 24.06 -9.36
C ALA A 80 -13.50 24.64 -10.03
N SER A 81 -12.45 24.98 -9.28
CA SER A 81 -11.26 25.67 -9.77
C SER A 81 -9.95 24.96 -9.43
N LEU A 82 -9.97 23.64 -9.29
CA LEU A 82 -8.79 22.83 -8.99
C LEU A 82 -7.68 23.01 -10.02
N GLY A 83 -6.49 23.33 -9.56
CA GLY A 83 -5.32 23.58 -10.43
C GLY A 83 -4.47 22.34 -10.69
N GLN A 84 -4.46 21.35 -9.79
CA GLN A 84 -3.50 20.25 -9.81
C GLN A 84 -4.13 18.91 -9.42
N ASN A 85 -3.59 17.83 -9.96
CA ASN A 85 -3.87 16.48 -9.47
C ASN A 85 -3.04 16.19 -8.21
N VAL A 86 -3.63 15.49 -7.27
CA VAL A 86 -2.98 15.13 -6.00
C VAL A 86 -3.12 13.64 -5.73
N ILE A 87 -2.04 13.01 -5.26
CA ILE A 87 -2.08 11.67 -4.66
C ILE A 87 -1.76 11.82 -3.18
N LEU A 88 -2.66 11.35 -2.34
CA LEU A 88 -2.53 11.36 -0.90
C LEU A 88 -2.46 9.92 -0.36
N ALA A 89 -1.28 9.52 0.10
CA ALA A 89 -1.14 8.27 0.87
C ALA A 89 -1.55 8.50 2.31
N ILE A 90 -2.59 7.82 2.75
CA ILE A 90 -3.21 8.06 4.05
C ILE A 90 -3.58 6.76 4.77
N ASN A 91 -3.43 6.76 6.09
CA ASN A 91 -3.95 5.72 6.95
C ASN A 91 -5.45 5.92 7.18
N LEU A 92 -6.22 4.80 7.17
CA LEU A 92 -7.68 4.84 7.35
C LEU A 92 -8.10 5.52 8.66
N GLY A 93 -7.35 5.32 9.76
CA GLY A 93 -7.62 5.97 11.03
C GLY A 93 -7.43 7.48 10.97
N VAL A 94 -6.39 7.95 10.27
CA VAL A 94 -6.16 9.39 10.07
C VAL A 94 -7.24 9.99 9.17
N LEU A 95 -7.64 9.27 8.11
CA LEU A 95 -8.73 9.68 7.23
C LEU A 95 -10.05 9.81 7.98
N SER A 96 -10.41 8.82 8.79
CA SER A 96 -11.61 8.87 9.64
C SER A 96 -11.56 10.06 10.61
N ASN A 97 -10.45 10.23 11.31
CA ASN A 97 -10.29 11.37 12.23
C ASN A 97 -10.37 12.73 11.53
N PHE A 98 -9.91 12.80 10.27
CA PHE A 98 -9.97 14.04 9.49
C PHE A 98 -11.40 14.41 9.11
N ILE A 99 -12.19 13.46 8.59
CA ILE A 99 -13.58 13.73 8.18
C ILE A 99 -14.54 13.95 9.36
N ASP A 100 -14.11 13.60 10.59
CA ASP A 100 -14.85 13.86 11.84
C ASP A 100 -14.25 15.03 12.64
N SER A 101 -13.26 15.72 12.08
CA SER A 101 -12.59 16.84 12.76
C SER A 101 -13.39 18.14 12.68
N LYS A 102 -12.91 19.14 13.43
CA LYS A 102 -13.45 20.53 13.36
C LYS A 102 -13.41 21.17 11.97
N TYR A 103 -12.70 20.56 11.02
CA TYR A 103 -12.59 21.04 9.63
C TYR A 103 -13.56 20.37 8.66
N ALA A 104 -14.31 19.37 9.12
CA ALA A 104 -15.21 18.55 8.31
C ALA A 104 -16.21 19.36 7.46
N ASP A 105 -16.68 20.49 8.00
CA ASP A 105 -17.66 21.36 7.34
C ASP A 105 -17.15 22.00 6.04
N HIS A 106 -15.81 22.06 5.84
CA HIS A 106 -15.19 22.54 4.59
C HIS A 106 -15.01 21.44 3.55
N PHE A 107 -15.24 20.18 3.92
CA PHE A 107 -14.98 19.00 3.11
C PHE A 107 -16.20 18.06 3.03
N CYS A 108 -17.41 18.64 2.97
CA CYS A 108 -18.65 17.85 2.93
C CYS A 108 -18.73 16.92 1.72
N THR A 109 -18.22 17.34 0.55
CA THR A 109 -18.19 16.53 -0.66
C THR A 109 -17.21 15.35 -0.54
N LEU A 110 -16.02 15.59 0.01
CA LEU A 110 -15.05 14.53 0.30
C LEU A 110 -15.62 13.53 1.32
N ARG A 111 -16.23 14.02 2.38
CA ARG A 111 -16.87 13.18 3.41
C ARG A 111 -17.94 12.27 2.80
N LYS A 112 -18.85 12.83 2.01
CA LYS A 112 -19.88 12.05 1.30
C LYS A 112 -19.28 11.02 0.36
N TYR A 113 -18.21 11.38 -0.35
CA TYR A 113 -17.49 10.43 -1.21
C TYR A 113 -16.93 9.26 -0.40
N ILE A 114 -16.28 9.51 0.72
CA ILE A 114 -15.69 8.48 1.60
C ILE A 114 -16.79 7.58 2.19
N GLU A 115 -17.90 8.16 2.65
CA GLU A 115 -19.05 7.42 3.19
C GLU A 115 -19.71 6.54 2.12
N ASN A 116 -19.94 7.08 0.91
CA ASN A 116 -20.58 6.34 -0.19
C ASN A 116 -19.69 5.24 -0.80
N SER A 117 -18.38 5.42 -0.71
CA SER A 117 -17.40 4.46 -1.25
C SER A 117 -17.05 3.35 -0.27
N ASP A 118 -17.65 3.33 0.93
CA ASP A 118 -17.39 2.35 1.98
C ASP A 118 -15.88 2.19 2.35
N ILE A 119 -15.05 3.20 2.05
CA ILE A 119 -13.58 3.14 2.25
C ILE A 119 -13.18 2.78 3.69
N LEU A 120 -13.97 3.23 4.67
CA LEU A 120 -13.72 3.02 6.09
C LEU A 120 -14.35 1.74 6.63
N THR A 121 -15.08 1.00 5.81
CA THR A 121 -15.71 -0.26 6.21
C THR A 121 -14.82 -1.45 5.85
N SER A 122 -15.08 -2.59 6.49
CA SER A 122 -14.37 -3.85 6.18
C SER A 122 -14.94 -4.58 4.95
N ARG A 123 -15.77 -3.94 4.16
CA ARG A 123 -16.30 -4.53 2.94
C ARG A 123 -15.31 -4.35 1.80
N VAL A 124 -15.24 -5.33 0.92
CA VAL A 124 -14.47 -5.20 -0.33
C VAL A 124 -15.14 -4.13 -1.18
N ASN A 125 -14.41 -3.07 -1.47
CA ASN A 125 -14.92 -1.93 -2.21
C ASN A 125 -14.68 -2.13 -3.70
N ASN A 126 -15.65 -1.73 -4.51
CA ASN A 126 -15.44 -1.59 -5.94
C ASN A 126 -14.66 -0.29 -6.17
N ASN A 127 -13.36 -0.42 -6.47
CA ASN A 127 -12.50 0.68 -6.87
C ASN A 127 -12.78 1.11 -8.33
N GLU A 128 -14.06 1.28 -8.69
CA GLU A 128 -14.42 1.75 -10.01
C GLU A 128 -14.20 3.26 -10.12
N TYR A 129 -13.68 3.67 -11.26
CA TYR A 129 -13.49 5.09 -11.57
C TYR A 129 -14.84 5.81 -11.65
N ASP A 130 -15.02 6.82 -10.82
CA ASP A 130 -16.19 7.71 -10.84
C ASP A 130 -15.84 9.00 -11.62
N CYS A 131 -16.37 9.11 -12.85
CA CYS A 131 -16.13 10.27 -13.71
C CYS A 131 -16.78 11.57 -13.20
N GLU A 132 -17.79 11.48 -12.35
CA GLU A 132 -18.47 12.65 -11.80
C GLU A 132 -17.75 13.22 -10.57
N SER A 133 -16.95 12.41 -9.87
CA SER A 133 -16.26 12.81 -8.66
C SER A 133 -14.89 13.46 -8.94
N ASN A 134 -14.51 14.46 -8.12
CA ASN A 134 -13.13 14.96 -8.03
C ASN A 134 -12.26 14.10 -7.10
N PHE A 135 -12.83 13.03 -6.53
CA PHE A 135 -12.17 12.13 -5.60
C PHE A 135 -12.16 10.74 -6.18
N GLN A 136 -11.02 10.07 -6.05
CA GLN A 136 -10.84 8.67 -6.40
C GLN A 136 -10.08 7.99 -5.27
N HIS A 137 -10.17 6.67 -5.16
CA HIS A 137 -9.40 5.96 -4.15
C HIS A 137 -8.93 4.59 -4.63
N ILE A 138 -7.89 4.11 -3.98
CA ILE A 138 -7.45 2.72 -3.95
C ILE A 138 -7.22 2.36 -2.50
N SER A 139 -7.84 1.30 -2.03
CA SER A 139 -7.62 0.78 -0.69
C SER A 139 -6.73 -0.46 -0.73
N PHE A 140 -5.63 -0.43 0.01
CA PHE A 140 -4.78 -1.62 0.20
C PHE A 140 -5.48 -2.70 1.03
N SER A 141 -6.50 -2.32 1.82
CA SER A 141 -7.31 -3.28 2.57
C SER A 141 -8.12 -4.22 1.67
N ASP A 142 -8.33 -3.85 0.39
CA ASP A 142 -9.03 -4.68 -0.59
C ASP A 142 -8.13 -5.78 -1.19
N TYR A 143 -6.81 -5.72 -0.93
CA TYR A 143 -5.85 -6.69 -1.44
C TYR A 143 -5.49 -7.70 -0.36
N ASN A 144 -6.08 -8.88 -0.45
CA ASN A 144 -5.79 -9.96 0.47
C ASN A 144 -4.43 -10.60 0.15
N LEU A 145 -3.66 -10.92 1.20
CA LEU A 145 -2.39 -11.64 1.08
C LEU A 145 -2.57 -13.10 0.64
N TYR A 146 -3.82 -13.59 0.63
CA TYR A 146 -4.17 -14.95 0.25
C TYR A 146 -5.59 -14.99 -0.34
N SER A 147 -5.86 -16.04 -1.09
CA SER A 147 -7.22 -16.42 -1.51
C SER A 147 -7.49 -17.89 -1.20
N LEU A 148 -8.76 -18.23 -1.06
CA LEU A 148 -9.22 -19.59 -0.82
C LEU A 148 -9.94 -20.10 -2.06
N SER A 149 -9.59 -21.29 -2.51
CA SER A 149 -10.28 -21.99 -3.59
C SER A 149 -10.63 -23.41 -3.18
N ALA A 150 -11.32 -24.14 -4.05
CA ALA A 150 -11.58 -25.57 -3.85
C ALA A 150 -10.28 -26.42 -3.80
N GLU A 151 -9.19 -25.89 -4.35
CA GLU A 151 -7.87 -26.55 -4.37
C GLU A 151 -7.04 -26.22 -3.12
N GLY A 152 -7.46 -25.28 -2.31
CA GLY A 152 -6.81 -24.89 -1.06
C GLY A 152 -6.49 -23.39 -0.94
N ILE A 153 -5.44 -23.12 -0.15
CA ILE A 153 -4.94 -21.77 0.12
C ILE A 153 -3.97 -21.36 -1.00
N HIS A 154 -4.17 -20.19 -1.58
CA HIS A 154 -3.26 -19.53 -2.50
C HIS A 154 -2.70 -18.27 -1.85
N ALA A 155 -1.39 -18.22 -1.68
CA ALA A 155 -0.68 -17.12 -1.03
C ALA A 155 0.44 -16.58 -1.92
N ASP A 156 0.11 -16.25 -3.17
CA ASP A 156 1.05 -15.89 -4.22
C ASP A 156 2.00 -14.76 -3.80
N TYR A 157 1.51 -13.78 -3.04
CA TYR A 157 2.33 -12.69 -2.56
C TYR A 157 3.40 -13.19 -1.58
N ILE A 158 3.00 -14.00 -0.60
CA ILE A 158 3.91 -14.56 0.41
C ILE A 158 4.89 -15.53 -0.27
N GLU A 159 4.43 -16.35 -1.19
CA GLU A 159 5.28 -17.29 -1.95
C GLU A 159 6.32 -16.53 -2.78
N LYS A 160 5.94 -15.48 -3.49
CA LYS A 160 6.87 -14.64 -4.26
C LYS A 160 7.88 -13.90 -3.38
N LEU A 161 7.46 -13.47 -2.19
CA LEU A 161 8.36 -12.86 -1.21
C LEU A 161 9.41 -13.86 -0.73
N LEU A 162 8.98 -15.07 -0.35
CA LEU A 162 9.89 -16.14 0.06
C LEU A 162 10.83 -16.53 -1.10
N GLU A 163 10.31 -16.64 -2.31
CA GLU A 163 11.14 -16.92 -3.49
C GLU A 163 12.23 -15.87 -3.68
N LYS A 164 11.89 -14.58 -3.60
CA LYS A 164 12.88 -13.50 -3.71
C LYS A 164 13.99 -13.58 -2.65
N VAL A 165 13.69 -14.03 -1.45
CA VAL A 165 14.71 -14.19 -0.38
C VAL A 165 15.60 -15.40 -0.63
N PHE A 166 15.03 -16.51 -1.12
CA PHE A 166 15.72 -17.81 -1.15
C PHE A 166 16.15 -18.26 -2.55
N ILE A 167 15.84 -17.51 -3.61
CA ILE A 167 16.30 -17.82 -4.96
C ILE A 167 17.83 -17.81 -5.04
N ALA A 168 18.40 -18.83 -5.68
CA ALA A 168 19.84 -18.93 -5.90
C ALA A 168 20.26 -18.10 -7.12
N ASP A 169 20.38 -16.79 -6.91
CA ASP A 169 20.73 -15.79 -7.91
C ASP A 169 21.81 -14.85 -7.36
N GLU A 170 22.85 -14.58 -8.14
CA GLU A 170 23.95 -13.71 -7.75
C GLU A 170 23.54 -12.23 -7.54
N GLU A 171 22.43 -11.80 -8.14
CA GLU A 171 21.83 -10.48 -7.87
C GLU A 171 21.02 -10.45 -6.56
N ASN A 172 20.66 -11.63 -6.02
CA ASN A 172 20.02 -11.73 -4.72
C ASN A 172 21.02 -11.50 -3.57
N LEU A 173 20.89 -10.41 -2.85
CA LEU A 173 21.78 -10.05 -1.75
C LEU A 173 21.85 -11.12 -0.64
N PHE A 174 20.77 -11.80 -0.35
CA PHE A 174 20.74 -12.90 0.63
C PHE A 174 21.55 -14.09 0.13
N TYR A 175 21.35 -14.50 -1.13
CA TYR A 175 22.11 -15.59 -1.70
C TYR A 175 23.57 -15.25 -1.86
N LYS A 176 23.90 -14.05 -2.28
CA LYS A 176 25.28 -13.55 -2.42
C LYS A 176 26.05 -13.63 -1.09
N THR A 177 25.41 -13.19 0.01
CA THR A 177 26.01 -13.31 1.34
C THR A 177 26.14 -14.77 1.77
N TYR A 178 25.08 -15.57 1.55
CA TYR A 178 25.10 -17.00 1.86
C TYR A 178 26.22 -17.72 1.11
N SER A 179 26.37 -17.53 -0.20
CA SER A 179 27.36 -18.23 -1.04
C SER A 179 28.78 -17.85 -0.67
N LYS A 180 29.06 -16.60 -0.31
CA LYS A 180 30.39 -16.10 0.02
C LYS A 180 30.81 -16.42 1.45
N GLU A 181 29.93 -16.10 2.40
CA GLU A 181 30.29 -16.09 3.83
C GLU A 181 29.89 -17.40 4.51
N CYS A 182 28.66 -17.88 4.31
CA CYS A 182 28.14 -19.02 5.08
C CYS A 182 28.78 -20.35 4.68
N LEU A 183 29.15 -20.53 3.42
CA LEU A 183 29.77 -21.80 2.97
C LEU A 183 31.18 -22.00 3.52
N ASN A 184 31.92 -20.90 3.76
CA ASN A 184 33.29 -20.90 4.25
C ASN A 184 33.39 -20.62 5.77
N CYS A 185 32.25 -20.45 6.44
CA CYS A 185 32.22 -20.15 7.87
C CYS A 185 32.59 -21.37 8.72
N SER A 186 33.47 -21.19 9.69
CA SER A 186 33.85 -22.26 10.63
C SER A 186 32.69 -22.80 11.46
N LEU A 187 31.65 -21.99 11.65
CA LEU A 187 30.43 -22.37 12.39
C LEU A 187 29.33 -22.93 11.49
N ALA A 188 29.56 -23.04 10.15
CA ALA A 188 28.53 -23.40 9.18
C ALA A 188 27.73 -24.66 9.53
N LYS A 189 28.37 -25.67 10.12
CA LYS A 189 27.73 -26.94 10.51
C LYS A 189 26.81 -26.82 11.72
N LYS A 190 26.94 -25.77 12.53
CA LYS A 190 26.17 -25.54 13.75
C LYS A 190 25.35 -24.25 13.71
N CYS A 191 25.36 -23.56 12.59
CA CYS A 191 24.71 -22.27 12.45
C CYS A 191 23.20 -22.45 12.14
N PRO A 192 22.31 -22.03 13.04
CA PRO A 192 20.88 -22.15 12.82
C PRO A 192 20.39 -21.29 11.67
N VAL A 193 21.01 -20.13 11.42
CA VAL A 193 20.64 -19.24 10.31
C VAL A 193 20.93 -19.93 8.97
N LYS A 194 22.13 -20.53 8.82
CA LYS A 194 22.49 -21.28 7.62
C LYS A 194 21.55 -22.47 7.41
N LEU A 195 21.26 -23.22 8.48
CA LEU A 195 20.36 -24.36 8.42
C LEU A 195 18.96 -23.96 7.93
N ASN A 196 18.41 -22.87 8.50
CA ASN A 196 17.11 -22.34 8.10
C ASN A 196 17.13 -21.86 6.64
N TYR A 197 18.20 -21.19 6.21
CA TYR A 197 18.36 -20.76 4.83
C TYR A 197 18.39 -21.95 3.87
N ASP A 198 19.19 -22.99 4.19
CA ASP A 198 19.25 -24.24 3.41
C ASP A 198 17.90 -24.96 3.36
N TYR A 199 17.19 -24.97 4.49
CA TYR A 199 15.86 -25.57 4.58
C TYR A 199 14.86 -24.86 3.67
N MET A 200 14.90 -23.55 3.64
CA MET A 200 13.94 -22.70 2.89
C MET A 200 14.23 -22.57 1.40
N LYS A 201 15.35 -23.10 0.88
CA LYS A 201 15.60 -23.18 -0.57
C LYS A 201 14.62 -24.08 -1.32
N ASP A 202 14.00 -25.03 -0.64
CA ASP A 202 13.03 -25.94 -1.22
C ASP A 202 11.66 -25.24 -1.38
N LYS A 203 11.18 -25.16 -2.63
CA LYS A 203 9.89 -24.51 -2.94
C LYS A 203 8.69 -25.14 -2.24
N LYS A 204 8.70 -26.44 -2.00
CA LYS A 204 7.61 -27.11 -1.27
C LYS A 204 7.56 -26.62 0.18
N ARG A 205 8.72 -26.41 0.78
CA ARG A 205 8.82 -25.87 2.16
C ARG A 205 8.42 -24.41 2.22
N GLN A 206 8.80 -23.60 1.23
CA GLN A 206 8.33 -22.22 1.10
C GLN A 206 6.79 -22.16 1.05
N ARG A 207 6.17 -22.98 0.20
CA ARG A 207 4.70 -23.08 0.12
C ARG A 207 4.08 -23.52 1.44
N PHE A 208 4.62 -24.53 2.09
CA PHE A 208 4.14 -24.99 3.40
C PHE A 208 4.23 -23.87 4.46
N VAL A 209 5.32 -23.08 4.49
CA VAL A 209 5.46 -21.94 5.38
C VAL A 209 4.44 -20.85 5.04
N ALA A 210 4.23 -20.55 3.77
CA ALA A 210 3.20 -19.60 3.34
C ALA A 210 1.80 -20.03 3.80
N GLU A 211 1.44 -21.29 3.65
CA GLU A 211 0.18 -21.86 4.13
C GLU A 211 0.03 -21.75 5.66
N LEU A 212 1.11 -21.98 6.42
CA LEU A 212 1.11 -21.83 7.89
C LEU A 212 0.88 -20.37 8.28
N LEU A 213 1.54 -19.42 7.61
CA LEU A 213 1.35 -17.99 7.86
C LEU A 213 -0.11 -17.59 7.62
N VAL A 214 -0.70 -18.04 6.51
CA VAL A 214 -2.13 -17.78 6.22
C VAL A 214 -3.04 -18.39 7.29
N LYS A 215 -2.77 -19.62 7.72
CA LYS A 215 -3.54 -20.23 8.81
C LYS A 215 -3.48 -19.41 10.09
N THR A 216 -2.32 -18.88 10.44
CA THR A 216 -2.15 -18.01 11.62
C THR A 216 -2.95 -16.71 11.46
N ILE A 217 -2.95 -16.09 10.27
CA ILE A 217 -3.79 -14.92 9.99
C ILE A 217 -5.27 -15.23 10.24
N ILE A 218 -5.75 -16.36 9.70
CA ILE A 218 -7.16 -16.74 9.80
C ILE A 218 -7.55 -17.08 11.25
N GLN A 219 -6.74 -17.90 11.94
CA GLN A 219 -7.07 -18.41 13.26
C GLN A 219 -6.90 -17.37 14.36
N ASP A 220 -5.79 -16.64 14.33
CA ASP A 220 -5.39 -15.73 15.40
C ASP A 220 -5.75 -14.26 15.07
N LYS A 221 -6.39 -14.01 13.92
CA LYS A 221 -6.73 -12.67 13.42
C LYS A 221 -5.50 -11.74 13.40
N MET A 222 -4.33 -12.30 13.16
CA MET A 222 -3.10 -11.52 13.06
C MET A 222 -3.08 -10.75 11.74
N ILE A 223 -2.60 -9.51 11.79
CA ILE A 223 -2.34 -8.71 10.60
C ILE A 223 -0.85 -8.88 10.28
N LEU A 224 -0.55 -9.44 9.11
CA LEU A 224 0.81 -9.43 8.57
C LEU A 224 0.99 -8.13 7.79
N THR A 225 1.96 -7.34 8.21
CA THR A 225 2.45 -6.18 7.46
C THR A 225 3.79 -6.52 6.80
N THR A 226 4.04 -5.97 5.65
CA THR A 226 5.29 -6.17 4.89
C THR A 226 6.36 -5.15 5.27
#